data_1288a6a91da39999d83c0b4abe6c5ad4
#
_entry.id   1288a6a91da39999d83c0b4abe6c5ad4
#
_cell.length_a   1.000
_cell.length_b   1.000
_cell.length_c   1.000
_cell.angle_alpha   90.00
_cell.angle_beta   90.00
_cell.angle_gamma   90.00
#
_symmetry.space_group_name_H-M   'P 1'
#
loop_
_entity.id
_entity.type
_entity.pdbx_description
1 polymer ?
#
loop_
_entity_poly.entity_id
_entity_poly.type
_entity_poly.pdbx_seq_one_letter_code
_entity_poly.pdbx_strand_id
1 'polypeptide(L)'
;MKKILTILFMVLSTTILAFTNTQEINGVKYTFDFKEAPKRAVSISQFTTEIMLKLGLADQMIGTAFLEEEIYPSVAASYKKVPVLAEKWPSLEQLLAKNPDFVTGWEVAFKKGVDSKMLHRSKINMFVPKSSIDFDADLDTLFEDYRMFGKIFQKEKEVEKYIASEKARVEKIKKDVKNKEEFTYFLYDSGTDKAFTVFEGFTTNLLKLVHGKNILSGKGVQKTWGETSWEAVIAEDPDYFIIVDYSVGIREETDSDSKIEAIKSNPKLKNLKAVKNNKFIRVKLAEICPGIRNVDFFERVAKEVYKIHG
;
A
#
# COMPACT_ATOMS: atom_id res chain seq x y z
N MET A 1 -5.74 -33.90 -59.94
CA MET A 1 -6.64 -33.09 -59.10
C MET A 1 -5.86 -32.58 -57.89
N LYS A 2 -5.40 -31.33 -57.90
CA LYS A 2 -4.68 -30.70 -56.78
C LYS A 2 -5.70 -30.11 -55.81
N LYS A 3 -5.77 -30.60 -54.57
CA LYS A 3 -6.57 -30.03 -53.50
C LYS A 3 -5.85 -28.77 -52.95
N ILE A 4 -6.41 -27.60 -53.21
CA ILE A 4 -5.97 -26.34 -52.57
C ILE A 4 -6.52 -26.32 -51.16
N LEU A 5 -5.64 -26.38 -50.15
CA LEU A 5 -5.97 -26.23 -48.75
C LEU A 5 -5.95 -24.73 -48.40
N THR A 6 -7.15 -24.14 -48.33
CA THR A 6 -7.28 -22.73 -47.91
C THR A 6 -7.17 -22.67 -46.38
N ILE A 7 -6.03 -22.20 -45.90
CA ILE A 7 -5.83 -21.92 -44.48
C ILE A 7 -6.51 -20.56 -44.14
N LEU A 8 -7.63 -20.62 -43.45
CA LEU A 8 -8.31 -19.42 -42.94
C LEU A 8 -7.55 -18.88 -41.73
N PHE A 9 -6.80 -17.81 -41.91
CA PHE A 9 -6.16 -17.09 -40.81
C PHE A 9 -7.28 -16.30 -40.05
N MET A 10 -7.71 -16.81 -38.91
CA MET A 10 -8.61 -16.10 -38.01
C MET A 10 -7.78 -15.04 -37.28
N VAL A 11 -7.78 -13.81 -37.80
CA VAL A 11 -7.23 -12.65 -37.10
C VAL A 11 -8.13 -12.37 -35.89
N LEU A 12 -7.69 -12.80 -34.71
CA LEU A 12 -8.34 -12.38 -33.45
C LEU A 12 -8.07 -10.88 -33.29
N SER A 13 -9.00 -10.04 -33.72
CA SER A 13 -8.97 -8.60 -33.43
C SER A 13 -9.26 -8.44 -31.93
N THR A 14 -8.21 -8.30 -31.14
CA THR A 14 -8.34 -7.77 -29.77
C THR A 14 -8.81 -6.34 -29.90
N THR A 15 -10.07 -6.08 -29.55
CA THR A 15 -10.58 -4.71 -29.41
C THR A 15 -9.81 -4.05 -28.28
N ILE A 16 -8.88 -3.18 -28.62
CA ILE A 16 -8.16 -2.33 -27.66
C ILE A 16 -9.17 -1.32 -27.17
N LEU A 17 -9.61 -1.43 -25.95
CA LEU A 17 -10.53 -0.48 -25.32
C LEU A 17 -9.73 0.72 -24.85
N ALA A 18 -9.59 1.73 -25.70
CA ALA A 18 -9.02 3.02 -25.31
C ALA A 18 -9.91 3.69 -24.24
N PHE A 19 -9.33 4.25 -23.19
CA PHE A 19 -10.05 5.02 -22.18
C PHE A 19 -9.22 6.19 -21.68
N THR A 20 -9.92 7.18 -21.12
CA THR A 20 -9.31 8.31 -20.42
C THR A 20 -9.45 8.12 -18.91
N ASN A 21 -8.39 8.48 -18.17
CA ASN A 21 -8.42 8.60 -16.71
C ASN A 21 -8.10 10.05 -16.34
N THR A 22 -8.95 10.65 -15.51
CA THR A 22 -8.68 11.98 -14.96
C THR A 22 -8.42 11.86 -13.47
N GLN A 23 -7.29 12.39 -13.03
CA GLN A 23 -6.84 12.32 -11.66
C GLN A 23 -6.20 13.64 -11.21
N GLU A 24 -6.39 14.01 -9.95
CA GLU A 24 -5.65 15.09 -9.33
C GLU A 24 -4.38 14.53 -8.69
N ILE A 25 -3.24 15.16 -8.94
CA ILE A 25 -1.93 14.80 -8.37
C ILE A 25 -1.30 16.09 -7.85
N ASN A 26 -1.03 16.16 -6.54
CA ASN A 26 -0.48 17.34 -5.88
C ASN A 26 -1.27 18.64 -6.18
N GLY A 27 -2.60 18.58 -6.17
CA GLY A 27 -3.47 19.73 -6.43
C GLY A 27 -3.58 20.16 -7.90
N VAL A 28 -3.05 19.35 -8.83
CA VAL A 28 -3.15 19.62 -10.28
C VAL A 28 -3.91 18.48 -10.95
N LYS A 29 -4.95 18.85 -11.70
CA LYS A 29 -5.78 17.90 -12.44
C LYS A 29 -5.14 17.53 -13.76
N TYR A 30 -4.95 16.23 -14.01
CA TYR A 30 -4.42 15.67 -15.24
C TYR A 30 -5.42 14.72 -15.89
N THR A 31 -5.40 14.65 -17.21
CA THR A 31 -6.14 13.65 -17.99
C THR A 31 -5.16 12.83 -18.80
N PHE A 32 -5.25 11.52 -18.66
CA PHE A 32 -4.37 10.54 -19.30
C PHE A 32 -5.17 9.69 -20.28
N ASP A 33 -4.64 9.52 -21.49
CA ASP A 33 -5.23 8.71 -22.56
C ASP A 33 -4.50 7.38 -22.68
N PHE A 34 -5.20 6.30 -22.33
CA PHE A 34 -4.71 4.94 -22.48
C PHE A 34 -5.25 4.32 -23.77
N LYS A 35 -4.48 4.43 -24.84
CA LYS A 35 -4.82 3.85 -26.15
C LYS A 35 -4.47 2.38 -26.25
N GLU A 36 -3.45 1.95 -25.54
CA GLU A 36 -2.97 0.59 -25.40
C GLU A 36 -2.39 0.38 -24.00
N ALA A 37 -2.21 -0.88 -23.60
CA ALA A 37 -1.57 -1.22 -22.34
C ALA A 37 -0.10 -0.73 -22.34
N PRO A 38 0.37 -0.10 -21.24
CA PRO A 38 1.77 0.30 -21.12
C PRO A 38 2.72 -0.89 -21.27
N LYS A 39 3.84 -0.66 -21.95
CA LYS A 39 4.89 -1.66 -22.20
C LYS A 39 6.21 -1.31 -21.51
N ARG A 40 6.31 -0.08 -21.03
CA ARG A 40 7.52 0.49 -20.43
C ARG A 40 7.20 1.20 -19.12
N ALA A 41 6.58 0.44 -18.21
CA ALA A 41 6.13 0.97 -16.92
C ALA A 41 7.28 1.10 -15.92
N VAL A 42 7.25 2.16 -15.13
CA VAL A 42 8.12 2.35 -13.97
C VAL A 42 7.27 2.57 -12.72
N SER A 43 7.58 1.82 -11.68
CA SER A 43 7.03 2.04 -10.34
C SER A 43 8.09 2.70 -9.46
N ILE A 44 7.77 3.87 -8.90
CA ILE A 44 8.69 4.66 -8.07
C ILE A 44 8.32 4.59 -6.57
N SER A 45 7.66 3.51 -6.15
CA SER A 45 7.32 3.22 -4.75
C SER A 45 7.12 1.72 -4.55
N GLN A 46 7.50 1.20 -3.38
CA GLN A 46 7.42 -0.23 -3.10
C GLN A 46 5.99 -0.78 -3.23
N PHE A 47 4.99 -0.10 -2.66
CA PHE A 47 3.62 -0.62 -2.65
C PHE A 47 3.05 -0.80 -4.06
N THR A 48 3.27 0.16 -4.97
CA THR A 48 2.83 0.04 -6.37
C THR A 48 3.68 -0.99 -7.13
N THR A 49 4.96 -1.14 -6.80
CA THR A 49 5.82 -2.21 -7.32
C THR A 49 5.23 -3.57 -6.96
N GLU A 50 4.91 -3.80 -5.70
CA GLU A 50 4.34 -5.08 -5.24
C GLU A 50 2.96 -5.36 -5.84
N ILE A 51 2.10 -4.33 -5.98
CA ILE A 51 0.81 -4.46 -6.68
C ILE A 51 1.03 -4.90 -8.13
N MET A 52 1.87 -4.22 -8.88
CA MET A 52 2.14 -4.55 -10.28
C MET A 52 2.70 -5.97 -10.43
N LEU A 53 3.64 -6.36 -9.56
CA LEU A 53 4.21 -7.72 -9.56
C LEU A 53 3.16 -8.79 -9.23
N LYS A 54 2.26 -8.51 -8.27
CA LYS A 54 1.17 -9.42 -7.90
C LYS A 54 0.17 -9.62 -9.02
N LEU A 55 -0.06 -8.58 -9.82
CA LEU A 55 -0.91 -8.62 -11.00
C LEU A 55 -0.21 -9.22 -12.25
N GLY A 56 1.01 -9.72 -12.11
CA GLY A 56 1.75 -10.39 -13.18
C GLY A 56 2.32 -9.43 -14.22
N LEU A 57 2.63 -8.19 -13.85
CA LEU A 57 3.08 -7.14 -14.77
C LEU A 57 4.61 -6.98 -14.82
N ALA A 58 5.38 -7.93 -14.29
CA ALA A 58 6.85 -7.83 -14.27
C ALA A 58 7.48 -7.61 -15.67
N ASP A 59 6.92 -8.21 -16.71
CA ASP A 59 7.42 -8.10 -18.06
C ASP A 59 7.13 -6.73 -18.72
N GLN A 60 6.17 -5.96 -18.20
CA GLN A 60 5.88 -4.58 -18.59
C GLN A 60 6.71 -3.56 -17.80
N MET A 61 7.36 -3.99 -16.72
CA MET A 61 8.14 -3.09 -15.86
C MET A 61 9.57 -2.98 -16.37
N ILE A 62 9.98 -1.79 -16.77
CA ILE A 62 11.36 -1.46 -17.15
C ILE A 62 12.18 -0.91 -15.99
N GLY A 63 11.54 -0.71 -14.83
CA GLY A 63 12.24 -0.26 -13.63
C GLY A 63 11.34 -0.08 -12.41
N THR A 64 12.01 -0.12 -11.27
CA THR A 64 11.44 0.21 -9.96
C THR A 64 12.40 1.04 -9.15
N ALA A 65 11.92 1.71 -8.10
CA ALA A 65 12.72 2.47 -7.16
C ALA A 65 12.01 2.60 -5.81
N PHE A 66 12.73 3.10 -4.80
CA PHE A 66 12.22 3.42 -3.47
C PHE A 66 11.61 2.20 -2.78
N LEU A 67 12.49 1.23 -2.45
CA LEU A 67 12.15 0.16 -1.54
C LEU A 67 12.25 0.66 -0.09
N GLU A 68 11.20 0.49 0.66
CA GLU A 68 11.12 0.91 2.07
C GLU A 68 11.49 -0.23 3.02
N GLU A 69 11.39 -1.47 2.53
CA GLU A 69 11.68 -2.69 3.28
C GLU A 69 11.85 -3.90 2.33
N GLU A 70 12.04 -5.09 2.87
CA GLU A 70 12.13 -6.31 2.06
C GLU A 70 10.87 -6.53 1.22
N ILE A 71 11.10 -6.94 -0.04
CA ILE A 71 10.02 -7.29 -0.96
C ILE A 71 9.22 -8.46 -0.40
N TYR A 72 7.91 -8.35 -0.53
CA TYR A 72 6.99 -9.39 -0.05
C TYR A 72 7.32 -10.75 -0.71
N PRO A 73 7.47 -11.84 0.09
CA PRO A 73 7.95 -13.13 -0.42
C PRO A 73 7.18 -13.65 -1.63
N SER A 74 5.84 -13.40 -1.67
CA SER A 74 4.99 -13.89 -2.77
C SER A 74 5.32 -13.29 -4.14
N VAL A 75 6.02 -12.15 -4.20
CA VAL A 75 6.41 -11.47 -5.45
C VAL A 75 7.92 -11.33 -5.62
N ALA A 76 8.72 -11.84 -4.69
CA ALA A 76 10.17 -11.70 -4.70
C ALA A 76 10.84 -12.30 -5.94
N ALA A 77 10.34 -13.42 -6.46
CA ALA A 77 10.86 -14.03 -7.69
C ALA A 77 10.62 -13.16 -8.92
N SER A 78 9.46 -12.52 -9.01
CA SER A 78 9.13 -11.59 -10.10
C SER A 78 9.89 -10.27 -9.97
N TYR A 79 10.12 -9.79 -8.74
CA TYR A 79 10.89 -8.59 -8.48
C TYR A 79 12.33 -8.67 -9.01
N LYS A 80 12.99 -9.82 -8.89
CA LYS A 80 14.37 -10.04 -9.38
C LYS A 80 14.53 -9.80 -10.88
N LYS A 81 13.43 -9.79 -11.64
CA LYS A 81 13.45 -9.52 -13.09
C LYS A 81 13.37 -8.02 -13.41
N VAL A 82 13.00 -7.17 -12.45
CA VAL A 82 12.78 -5.75 -12.66
C VAL A 82 14.01 -4.95 -12.22
N PRO A 83 14.60 -4.14 -13.12
CA PRO A 83 15.74 -3.30 -12.77
C PRO A 83 15.43 -2.28 -11.68
N VAL A 84 16.30 -2.14 -10.68
CA VAL A 84 16.23 -1.07 -9.68
C VAL A 84 16.93 0.16 -10.25
N LEU A 85 16.19 1.25 -10.44
CA LEU A 85 16.71 2.48 -11.07
C LEU A 85 17.43 3.37 -10.08
N ALA A 86 16.97 3.38 -8.83
CA ALA A 86 17.54 4.17 -7.75
C ALA A 86 17.12 3.57 -6.39
N GLU A 87 17.94 3.78 -5.36
CA GLU A 87 17.62 3.41 -3.98
C GLU A 87 16.47 4.25 -3.43
N LYS A 88 16.54 5.57 -3.66
CA LYS A 88 15.44 6.52 -3.42
C LYS A 88 14.73 6.82 -4.74
N TRP A 89 14.02 7.94 -4.83
CA TRP A 89 13.39 8.33 -6.08
C TRP A 89 14.43 8.69 -7.13
N PRO A 90 14.28 8.23 -8.38
CA PRO A 90 15.16 8.60 -9.46
C PRO A 90 15.03 10.09 -9.79
N SER A 91 16.07 10.71 -10.34
CA SER A 91 15.93 12.01 -10.95
C SER A 91 15.04 11.95 -12.20
N LEU A 92 14.49 13.09 -12.61
CA LEU A 92 13.70 13.16 -13.85
C LEU A 92 14.53 12.69 -15.06
N GLU A 93 15.81 13.06 -15.13
CA GLU A 93 16.72 12.66 -16.21
C GLU A 93 16.94 11.15 -16.24
N GLN A 94 17.20 10.53 -15.09
CA GLN A 94 17.35 9.06 -14.97
C GLN A 94 16.09 8.34 -15.44
N LEU A 95 14.92 8.87 -15.10
CA LEU A 95 13.64 8.30 -15.48
C LEU A 95 13.40 8.46 -17.00
N LEU A 96 13.56 9.68 -17.54
CA LEU A 96 13.35 9.96 -18.96
C LEU A 96 14.33 9.21 -19.86
N ALA A 97 15.57 8.97 -19.42
CA ALA A 97 16.56 8.16 -20.12
C ALA A 97 16.09 6.71 -20.33
N LYS A 98 15.17 6.21 -19.50
CA LYS A 98 14.54 4.90 -19.67
C LYS A 98 13.38 4.89 -20.65
N ASN A 99 12.96 6.07 -21.13
CA ASN A 99 11.84 6.24 -22.05
C ASN A 99 10.57 5.48 -21.61
N PRO A 100 10.04 5.76 -20.38
CA PRO A 100 8.83 5.11 -19.89
C PRO A 100 7.59 5.64 -20.63
N ASP A 101 6.55 4.82 -20.71
CA ASP A 101 5.21 5.20 -21.18
C ASP A 101 4.20 5.32 -20.02
N PHE A 102 4.57 4.83 -18.83
CA PHE A 102 3.75 4.85 -17.63
C PHE A 102 4.60 4.94 -16.35
N VAL A 103 4.13 5.75 -15.39
CA VAL A 103 4.76 5.87 -14.06
C VAL A 103 3.70 5.81 -12.96
N THR A 104 3.98 5.07 -11.89
CA THR A 104 3.12 4.97 -10.70
C THR A 104 3.92 5.03 -9.41
N GLY A 105 3.30 5.43 -8.31
CA GLY A 105 3.93 5.54 -7.00
C GLY A 105 3.11 6.35 -6.00
N TRP A 106 3.70 6.66 -4.84
CA TRP A 106 3.14 7.59 -3.88
C TRP A 106 2.95 8.99 -4.49
N GLU A 107 1.89 9.71 -4.12
CA GLU A 107 1.68 11.07 -4.58
C GLU A 107 2.88 11.99 -4.29
N VAL A 108 3.49 11.85 -3.12
CA VAL A 108 4.68 12.62 -2.73
C VAL A 108 5.87 12.40 -3.66
N ALA A 109 5.98 11.23 -4.29
CA ALA A 109 7.04 10.92 -5.24
C ALA A 109 6.97 11.81 -6.50
N PHE A 110 5.75 12.22 -6.89
CA PHE A 110 5.49 13.14 -8.00
C PHE A 110 5.71 14.62 -7.67
N LYS A 111 6.20 14.91 -6.47
CA LYS A 111 6.59 16.25 -6.04
C LYS A 111 8.06 16.31 -5.59
N LYS A 112 8.47 15.36 -4.76
CA LYS A 112 9.83 15.31 -4.19
C LYS A 112 10.81 14.50 -5.03
N GLY A 113 10.33 13.53 -5.80
CA GLY A 113 11.13 12.70 -6.69
C GLY A 113 11.05 13.21 -8.13
N VAL A 114 9.98 12.90 -8.83
CA VAL A 114 9.80 13.22 -10.26
C VAL A 114 8.61 14.16 -10.44
N ASP A 115 8.83 15.34 -11.03
CA ASP A 115 7.78 16.34 -11.21
C ASP A 115 6.68 15.84 -12.18
N SER A 116 5.43 15.74 -11.68
CA SER A 116 4.26 15.30 -12.45
C SER A 116 3.97 16.16 -13.68
N LYS A 117 4.21 17.48 -13.63
CA LYS A 117 4.00 18.39 -14.77
C LYS A 117 4.97 18.07 -15.90
N MET A 118 6.21 17.73 -15.55
CA MET A 118 7.24 17.38 -16.54
C MET A 118 6.93 16.03 -17.19
N LEU A 119 6.49 15.03 -16.43
CA LEU A 119 6.04 13.74 -16.97
C LEU A 119 4.86 13.92 -17.92
N HIS A 120 3.87 14.71 -17.53
CA HIS A 120 2.69 14.98 -18.38
C HIS A 120 3.07 15.70 -19.69
N ARG A 121 3.97 16.70 -19.62
CA ARG A 121 4.51 17.38 -20.82
C ARG A 121 5.27 16.41 -21.73
N SER A 122 5.92 15.41 -21.17
CA SER A 122 6.62 14.35 -21.91
C SER A 122 5.67 13.25 -22.42
N LYS A 123 4.34 13.42 -22.27
CA LYS A 123 3.29 12.48 -22.68
C LYS A 123 3.42 11.11 -21.99
N ILE A 124 3.93 11.08 -20.77
CA ILE A 124 4.01 9.89 -19.93
C ILE A 124 2.74 9.80 -19.10
N ASN A 125 2.02 8.70 -19.21
CA ASN A 125 0.84 8.46 -18.41
C ASN A 125 1.23 8.18 -16.94
N MET A 126 0.40 8.64 -16.00
CA MET A 126 0.61 8.42 -14.59
C MET A 126 -0.64 7.83 -13.94
N PHE A 127 -0.43 7.10 -12.86
CA PHE A 127 -1.50 6.68 -11.96
C PHE A 127 -1.00 6.69 -10.52
N VAL A 128 -1.71 7.41 -9.66
CA VAL A 128 -1.49 7.41 -8.22
C VAL A 128 -2.70 6.74 -7.57
N PRO A 129 -2.51 5.61 -6.85
CA PRO A 129 -3.61 4.90 -6.21
C PRO A 129 -4.36 5.77 -5.21
N LYS A 130 -5.69 5.79 -5.30
CA LYS A 130 -6.56 6.57 -4.40
C LYS A 130 -6.45 6.14 -2.96
N SER A 131 -6.28 4.85 -2.71
CA SER A 131 -6.09 4.31 -1.38
C SER A 131 -4.90 4.93 -0.64
N SER A 132 -3.93 5.50 -1.36
CA SER A 132 -2.77 6.19 -0.80
C SER A 132 -2.97 7.69 -0.55
N ILE A 133 -4.07 8.27 -1.02
CA ILE A 133 -4.34 9.72 -0.96
C ILE A 133 -5.59 10.01 -0.14
N ASP A 134 -6.68 9.27 -0.38
CA ASP A 134 -7.98 9.59 0.15
C ASP A 134 -8.01 9.38 1.67
N PHE A 135 -8.52 10.38 2.35
CA PHE A 135 -8.61 10.43 3.80
C PHE A 135 -9.55 9.36 4.39
N ASP A 136 -10.55 8.95 3.66
CA ASP A 136 -11.53 7.92 4.03
C ASP A 136 -11.26 6.57 3.33
N ALA A 137 -10.09 6.44 2.69
CA ALA A 137 -9.71 5.22 2.00
C ALA A 137 -9.83 3.98 2.89
N ASP A 138 -10.30 2.91 2.29
CA ASP A 138 -10.49 1.60 2.89
C ASP A 138 -10.05 0.47 1.95
N LEU A 139 -10.40 -0.76 2.31
CA LEU A 139 -10.03 -1.92 1.50
C LEU A 139 -10.79 -1.98 0.16
N ASP A 140 -12.01 -1.45 0.08
CA ASP A 140 -12.72 -1.37 -1.19
C ASP A 140 -12.07 -0.33 -2.11
N THR A 141 -11.60 0.80 -1.57
CA THR A 141 -10.79 1.79 -2.31
C THR A 141 -9.52 1.15 -2.89
N LEU A 142 -8.83 0.30 -2.13
CA LEU A 142 -7.66 -0.45 -2.63
C LEU A 142 -8.04 -1.42 -3.76
N PHE A 143 -9.18 -2.09 -3.66
CA PHE A 143 -9.65 -2.97 -4.72
C PHE A 143 -10.03 -2.20 -6.00
N GLU A 144 -10.55 -0.97 -5.89
CA GLU A 144 -10.74 -0.09 -7.04
C GLU A 144 -9.41 0.31 -7.68
N ASP A 145 -8.36 0.55 -6.89
CA ASP A 145 -7.03 0.79 -7.44
C ASP A 145 -6.51 -0.44 -8.21
N TYR A 146 -6.72 -1.65 -7.69
CA TYR A 146 -6.36 -2.88 -8.43
C TYR A 146 -7.13 -2.98 -9.76
N ARG A 147 -8.44 -2.65 -9.76
CA ARG A 147 -9.24 -2.61 -11.00
C ARG A 147 -8.69 -1.59 -11.98
N MET A 148 -8.24 -0.43 -11.49
CA MET A 148 -7.63 0.59 -12.36
C MET A 148 -6.33 0.06 -12.98
N PHE A 149 -5.45 -0.58 -12.22
CA PHE A 149 -4.28 -1.29 -12.80
C PHE A 149 -4.71 -2.34 -13.82
N GLY A 150 -5.72 -3.14 -13.50
CA GLY A 150 -6.29 -4.13 -14.43
C GLY A 150 -6.73 -3.50 -15.74
N LYS A 151 -7.45 -2.39 -15.68
CA LYS A 151 -7.93 -1.64 -16.85
C LYS A 151 -6.76 -1.04 -17.65
N ILE A 152 -5.80 -0.39 -16.98
CA ILE A 152 -4.61 0.22 -17.60
C ILE A 152 -3.81 -0.84 -18.38
N PHE A 153 -3.60 -2.02 -17.79
CA PHE A 153 -2.77 -3.09 -18.32
C PHE A 153 -3.55 -4.20 -19.03
N GLN A 154 -4.88 -4.05 -19.20
CA GLN A 154 -5.76 -5.03 -19.85
C GLN A 154 -5.70 -6.41 -19.18
N LYS A 155 -5.77 -6.42 -17.83
CA LYS A 155 -5.70 -7.60 -16.95
C LYS A 155 -6.94 -7.72 -16.04
N GLU A 156 -8.09 -7.19 -16.48
CA GLU A 156 -9.29 -7.10 -15.67
C GLU A 156 -9.74 -8.46 -15.11
N LYS A 157 -9.66 -9.53 -15.92
CA LYS A 157 -10.07 -10.87 -15.49
C LYS A 157 -9.18 -11.41 -14.36
N GLU A 158 -7.87 -11.26 -14.50
CA GLU A 158 -6.89 -11.71 -13.50
C GLU A 158 -7.06 -10.91 -12.22
N VAL A 159 -7.28 -9.60 -12.34
CA VAL A 159 -7.49 -8.70 -11.22
C VAL A 159 -8.78 -9.04 -10.46
N GLU A 160 -9.91 -9.23 -11.16
CA GLU A 160 -11.17 -9.62 -10.50
C GLU A 160 -11.07 -10.97 -9.80
N LYS A 161 -10.34 -11.93 -10.37
CA LYS A 161 -10.07 -13.21 -9.71
C LYS A 161 -9.27 -13.02 -8.41
N TYR A 162 -8.25 -12.14 -8.45
CA TYR A 162 -7.46 -11.82 -7.25
C TYR A 162 -8.33 -11.12 -6.20
N ILE A 163 -9.08 -10.08 -6.58
CA ILE A 163 -9.98 -9.36 -5.67
C ILE A 163 -11.01 -10.31 -5.05
N ALA A 164 -11.60 -11.21 -5.84
CA ALA A 164 -12.57 -12.18 -5.33
C ALA A 164 -11.94 -13.11 -4.27
N SER A 165 -10.68 -13.53 -4.47
CA SER A 165 -9.97 -14.34 -3.48
C SER A 165 -9.69 -13.58 -2.18
N GLU A 166 -9.28 -12.31 -2.27
CA GLU A 166 -9.02 -11.48 -1.09
C GLU A 166 -10.33 -11.15 -0.34
N LYS A 167 -11.40 -10.80 -1.07
CA LYS A 167 -12.73 -10.57 -0.47
C LYS A 167 -13.25 -11.80 0.28
N ALA A 168 -13.08 -12.99 -0.27
CA ALA A 168 -13.47 -14.23 0.41
C ALA A 168 -12.71 -14.45 1.72
N ARG A 169 -11.40 -14.13 1.76
CA ARG A 169 -10.58 -14.17 2.98
C ARG A 169 -11.06 -13.13 4.00
N VAL A 170 -11.31 -11.90 3.54
CA VAL A 170 -11.84 -10.82 4.39
C VAL A 170 -13.15 -11.23 5.05
N GLU A 171 -14.09 -11.75 4.29
CA GLU A 171 -15.40 -12.18 4.84
C GLU A 171 -15.28 -13.36 5.82
N LYS A 172 -14.34 -14.28 5.57
CA LYS A 172 -14.03 -15.35 6.54
C LYS A 172 -13.54 -14.76 7.86
N ILE A 173 -12.56 -13.85 7.81
CA ILE A 173 -12.00 -13.25 9.02
C ILE A 173 -13.05 -12.44 9.78
N LYS A 174 -13.85 -11.61 9.09
CA LYS A 174 -14.97 -10.86 9.68
C LYS A 174 -15.97 -11.78 10.37
N LYS A 175 -16.27 -12.94 9.78
CA LYS A 175 -17.12 -13.95 10.39
C LYS A 175 -16.51 -14.53 11.66
N ASP A 176 -15.21 -14.83 11.64
CA ASP A 176 -14.48 -15.42 12.77
C ASP A 176 -14.40 -14.44 13.98
N VAL A 177 -14.40 -13.12 13.71
CA VAL A 177 -14.37 -12.10 14.77
C VAL A 177 -15.74 -11.52 15.12
N LYS A 178 -16.82 -11.90 14.44
CA LYS A 178 -18.15 -11.26 14.53
C LYS A 178 -18.65 -11.01 15.97
N ASN A 179 -18.37 -11.93 16.88
CA ASN A 179 -18.83 -11.89 18.27
C ASN A 179 -17.69 -11.54 19.25
N LYS A 180 -16.60 -11.01 18.74
CA LYS A 180 -15.47 -10.58 19.57
C LYS A 180 -15.65 -9.13 20.00
N GLU A 181 -15.13 -8.79 21.18
CA GLU A 181 -15.18 -7.41 21.69
C GLU A 181 -14.25 -6.49 20.90
N GLU A 182 -14.59 -5.20 20.90
CA GLU A 182 -13.72 -4.15 20.37
C GLU A 182 -12.45 -4.08 21.22
N PHE A 183 -11.29 -3.85 20.58
CA PHE A 183 -10.04 -3.52 21.26
C PHE A 183 -9.55 -2.15 20.82
N THR A 184 -8.98 -1.39 21.74
CA THR A 184 -8.36 -0.11 21.45
C THR A 184 -6.89 -0.28 21.13
N TYR A 185 -6.38 0.52 20.19
CA TYR A 185 -4.96 0.49 19.85
C TYR A 185 -4.38 1.89 19.65
N PHE A 186 -3.10 2.01 19.90
CA PHE A 186 -2.26 3.12 19.46
C PHE A 186 -1.18 2.60 18.52
N LEU A 187 -1.13 3.15 17.29
CA LEU A 187 -0.06 2.84 16.35
C LEU A 187 1.11 3.80 16.61
N TYR A 188 2.27 3.26 16.88
CA TYR A 188 3.49 4.04 17.08
C TYR A 188 4.49 3.78 15.96
N ASP A 189 4.71 4.82 15.16
CA ASP A 189 5.67 4.80 14.06
C ASP A 189 7.07 5.20 14.57
N SER A 190 7.21 6.40 15.08
CA SER A 190 8.48 6.99 15.48
C SER A 190 8.28 8.20 16.42
N GLY A 191 9.37 8.87 16.78
CA GLY A 191 9.40 10.10 17.56
C GLY A 191 9.47 9.89 19.07
N THR A 192 10.34 10.63 19.76
CA THR A 192 10.60 10.52 21.19
C THR A 192 9.75 11.48 22.03
N ASP A 193 9.81 12.76 21.74
CA ASP A 193 9.09 13.81 22.47
C ASP A 193 7.61 13.82 22.15
N LYS A 194 7.28 13.62 20.87
CA LYS A 194 5.95 13.37 20.37
C LYS A 194 5.96 12.10 19.55
N ALA A 195 4.88 11.35 19.62
CA ALA A 195 4.74 10.14 18.83
C ALA A 195 4.21 10.49 17.42
N PHE A 196 4.88 10.01 16.38
CA PHE A 196 4.35 10.00 15.02
C PHE A 196 3.46 8.78 14.84
N THR A 197 2.28 8.96 14.25
CA THR A 197 1.21 7.97 14.28
C THR A 197 0.20 8.18 13.16
N VAL A 198 -0.75 7.25 13.02
CA VAL A 198 -1.94 7.42 12.18
C VAL A 198 -3.13 7.94 12.99
N PHE A 199 -3.95 8.78 12.37
CA PHE A 199 -5.23 9.26 12.90
C PHE A 199 -6.39 8.61 12.15
N GLU A 200 -6.56 8.94 10.87
CA GLU A 200 -7.63 8.44 10.03
C GLU A 200 -7.07 7.78 8.76
N GLY A 201 -7.95 7.37 7.87
CA GLY A 201 -7.59 6.81 6.56
C GLY A 201 -7.42 5.30 6.55
N PHE A 202 -6.70 4.82 5.56
CA PHE A 202 -6.64 3.42 5.20
C PHE A 202 -6.34 2.46 6.37
N THR A 203 -5.28 2.70 7.12
CA THR A 203 -4.86 1.83 8.23
C THR A 203 -5.94 1.74 9.33
N THR A 204 -6.52 2.89 9.68
CA THR A 204 -7.59 2.96 10.69
C THR A 204 -8.83 2.22 10.20
N ASN A 205 -9.22 2.40 8.93
CA ASN A 205 -10.37 1.72 8.35
C ASN A 205 -10.15 0.22 8.16
N LEU A 206 -8.91 -0.19 7.83
CA LEU A 206 -8.54 -1.60 7.73
C LEU A 206 -8.72 -2.33 9.07
N LEU A 207 -8.23 -1.75 10.17
CA LEU A 207 -8.32 -2.38 11.49
C LEU A 207 -9.74 -2.37 12.09
N LYS A 208 -10.63 -1.45 11.65
CA LYS A 208 -12.06 -1.50 12.01
C LYS A 208 -12.72 -2.82 11.56
N LEU A 209 -12.23 -3.44 10.49
CA LEU A 209 -12.77 -4.73 9.99
C LEU A 209 -12.60 -5.87 10.99
N VAL A 210 -11.66 -5.75 11.93
CA VAL A 210 -11.41 -6.70 13.02
C VAL A 210 -11.66 -6.07 14.39
N HIS A 211 -12.60 -5.13 14.48
CA HIS A 211 -13.02 -4.44 15.70
C HIS A 211 -11.89 -3.66 16.40
N GLY A 212 -10.83 -3.27 15.68
CA GLY A 212 -9.78 -2.41 16.20
C GLY A 212 -10.21 -0.94 16.16
N LYS A 213 -10.11 -0.25 17.28
CA LYS A 213 -10.41 1.17 17.43
C LYS A 213 -9.13 1.97 17.68
N ASN A 214 -8.77 2.80 16.73
CA ASN A 214 -7.69 3.77 16.91
C ASN A 214 -8.11 4.80 17.96
N ILE A 215 -7.34 4.94 19.04
CA ILE A 215 -7.65 5.89 20.12
C ILE A 215 -7.67 7.35 19.69
N LEU A 216 -7.10 7.67 18.54
CA LEU A 216 -7.04 9.03 17.98
C LEU A 216 -8.08 9.29 16.89
N SER A 217 -8.78 8.26 16.41
CA SER A 217 -9.82 8.41 15.38
C SER A 217 -11.08 9.09 15.95
N GLY A 218 -11.78 9.87 15.10
CA GLY A 218 -13.01 10.56 15.46
C GLY A 218 -12.83 11.79 16.35
N LYS A 219 -11.59 12.25 16.59
CA LYS A 219 -11.28 13.41 17.46
C LYS A 219 -11.13 14.74 16.69
N GLY A 220 -11.64 14.81 15.47
CA GLY A 220 -11.62 16.03 14.65
C GLY A 220 -10.27 16.33 13.99
N VAL A 221 -9.29 15.43 14.08
CA VAL A 221 -8.00 15.56 13.40
C VAL A 221 -8.13 14.98 11.99
N GLN A 222 -8.24 15.86 11.00
CA GLN A 222 -8.33 15.46 9.59
C GLN A 222 -6.93 15.25 8.98
N LYS A 223 -6.25 14.18 9.41
CA LYS A 223 -4.95 13.73 8.90
C LYS A 223 -4.91 12.22 8.84
N THR A 224 -4.18 11.68 7.88
CA THR A 224 -3.80 10.27 7.91
C THR A 224 -2.63 10.08 8.87
N TRP A 225 -1.51 10.79 8.64
CA TRP A 225 -0.31 10.71 9.46
C TRP A 225 -0.03 12.04 10.17
N GLY A 226 0.49 11.99 11.39
CA GLY A 226 0.88 13.18 12.14
C GLY A 226 1.41 12.89 13.53
N GLU A 227 1.76 13.94 14.25
CA GLU A 227 2.27 13.86 15.60
C GLU A 227 1.14 13.99 16.64
N THR A 228 1.28 13.27 17.75
CA THR A 228 0.47 13.41 18.95
C THR A 228 1.35 13.48 20.21
N SER A 229 0.84 14.00 21.31
CA SER A 229 1.56 13.96 22.58
C SER A 229 1.39 12.63 23.30
N TRP A 230 2.36 12.24 24.11
CA TRP A 230 2.25 11.06 24.96
C TRP A 230 1.15 11.18 26.01
N GLU A 231 0.85 12.41 26.46
CA GLU A 231 -0.24 12.70 27.38
C GLU A 231 -1.61 12.32 26.78
N ALA A 232 -1.80 12.55 25.47
CA ALA A 232 -3.02 12.12 24.77
C ALA A 232 -3.13 10.59 24.73
N VAL A 233 -2.02 9.88 24.53
CA VAL A 233 -1.98 8.42 24.54
C VAL A 233 -2.27 7.88 25.96
N ILE A 234 -1.69 8.51 26.98
CA ILE A 234 -1.89 8.13 28.39
C ILE A 234 -3.37 8.30 28.79
N ALA A 235 -4.01 9.38 28.37
CA ALA A 235 -5.42 9.65 28.70
C ALA A 235 -6.36 8.58 28.12
N GLU A 236 -6.03 7.98 26.98
CA GLU A 236 -6.86 6.97 26.32
C GLU A 236 -6.54 5.54 26.74
N ASP A 237 -5.36 5.28 27.33
CA ASP A 237 -4.91 3.99 27.86
C ASP A 237 -5.23 2.78 26.97
N PRO A 238 -4.60 2.66 25.77
CA PRO A 238 -4.94 1.66 24.78
C PRO A 238 -4.68 0.22 25.26
N ASP A 239 -5.45 -0.72 24.73
CA ASP A 239 -5.28 -2.17 25.00
C ASP A 239 -4.06 -2.74 24.31
N TYR A 240 -3.65 -2.18 23.14
CA TYR A 240 -2.51 -2.61 22.35
C TYR A 240 -1.69 -1.44 21.84
N PHE A 241 -0.37 -1.62 21.80
CA PHE A 241 0.51 -0.85 20.92
C PHE A 241 0.76 -1.62 19.63
N ILE A 242 0.56 -0.97 18.48
CA ILE A 242 1.00 -1.45 17.17
C ILE A 242 2.28 -0.71 16.84
N ILE A 243 3.40 -1.41 16.74
CA ILE A 243 4.74 -0.83 16.60
C ILE A 243 5.25 -1.03 15.18
N VAL A 244 5.52 0.05 14.47
CA VAL A 244 6.12 -0.02 13.13
C VAL A 244 7.60 -0.34 13.25
N ASP A 245 8.02 -1.38 12.54
CA ASP A 245 9.37 -1.90 12.54
C ASP A 245 10.11 -1.49 11.27
N TYR A 246 11.25 -0.81 11.43
CA TYR A 246 12.14 -0.36 10.37
C TYR A 246 13.51 -1.05 10.39
N SER A 247 13.58 -2.26 10.90
CA SER A 247 14.82 -3.04 11.02
C SER A 247 15.55 -3.28 9.68
N VAL A 248 14.84 -3.11 8.56
CA VAL A 248 15.37 -3.24 7.20
C VAL A 248 14.79 -2.11 6.35
N GLY A 249 15.56 -1.56 5.43
CA GLY A 249 15.11 -0.56 4.48
C GLY A 249 15.94 0.72 4.47
N ILE A 250 15.44 1.74 3.79
CA ILE A 250 16.12 3.03 3.55
C ILE A 250 15.98 4.04 4.69
N ARG A 251 15.26 3.71 5.75
CA ARG A 251 15.08 4.58 6.92
C ARG A 251 16.05 4.19 8.02
N GLU A 252 16.78 5.17 8.56
CA GLU A 252 17.67 5.02 9.69
C GLU A 252 16.90 5.08 11.03
N GLU A 253 15.79 4.37 11.11
CA GLU A 253 14.95 4.38 12.30
C GLU A 253 15.13 3.11 13.12
N THR A 254 14.80 3.21 14.39
CA THR A 254 14.98 2.10 15.31
C THR A 254 14.04 0.94 15.00
N ASP A 255 14.52 -0.28 15.18
CA ASP A 255 13.72 -1.50 15.11
C ASP A 255 12.61 -1.51 16.18
N SER A 256 11.66 -2.42 16.02
CA SER A 256 10.51 -2.53 16.93
C SER A 256 10.90 -2.90 18.36
N ASP A 257 11.95 -3.68 18.57
CA ASP A 257 12.38 -4.09 19.91
C ASP A 257 12.95 -2.91 20.69
N SER A 258 13.79 -2.08 20.06
CA SER A 258 14.30 -0.85 20.65
C SER A 258 13.17 0.13 21.01
N LYS A 259 12.14 0.26 20.15
CA LYS A 259 10.96 1.08 20.43
C LYS A 259 10.16 0.54 21.63
N ILE A 260 9.94 -0.75 21.70
CA ILE A 260 9.23 -1.40 22.80
C ILE A 260 9.97 -1.21 24.13
N GLU A 261 11.28 -1.38 24.14
CA GLU A 261 12.08 -1.17 25.34
C GLU A 261 12.09 0.31 25.78
N ALA A 262 12.11 1.26 24.83
CA ALA A 262 11.97 2.67 25.13
C ALA A 262 10.60 3.00 25.76
N ILE A 263 9.51 2.41 25.26
CA ILE A 263 8.17 2.56 25.83
C ILE A 263 8.09 1.96 27.25
N LYS A 264 8.61 0.76 27.45
CA LYS A 264 8.60 0.05 28.76
C LYS A 264 9.42 0.77 29.83
N SER A 265 10.56 1.34 29.44
CA SER A 265 11.45 2.06 30.35
C SER A 265 11.00 3.50 30.63
N ASN A 266 10.03 4.03 29.87
CA ASN A 266 9.51 5.37 30.09
C ASN A 266 8.61 5.44 31.35
N PRO A 267 9.00 6.21 32.38
CA PRO A 267 8.23 6.29 33.63
C PRO A 267 6.77 6.75 33.45
N LYS A 268 6.47 7.56 32.42
CA LYS A 268 5.14 8.04 32.11
C LYS A 268 4.25 6.95 31.48
N LEU A 269 4.84 6.00 30.74
CA LEU A 269 4.10 5.01 29.94
C LEU A 269 3.96 3.64 30.63
N LYS A 270 4.84 3.33 31.60
CA LYS A 270 4.89 2.01 32.26
C LYS A 270 3.58 1.54 32.91
N ASN A 271 2.68 2.47 33.19
CA ASN A 271 1.39 2.18 33.81
C ASN A 271 0.25 1.90 32.84
N LEU A 272 0.45 2.11 31.53
CA LEU A 272 -0.55 1.82 30.50
C LEU A 272 -0.87 0.31 30.49
N LYS A 273 -2.14 -0.02 30.20
CA LYS A 273 -2.63 -1.42 30.09
C LYS A 273 -1.79 -2.24 29.12
N ALA A 274 -1.54 -1.69 27.91
CA ALA A 274 -0.75 -2.38 26.90
C ALA A 274 0.66 -2.69 27.36
N VAL A 275 1.31 -1.78 28.10
CA VAL A 275 2.68 -1.93 28.60
C VAL A 275 2.73 -2.98 29.72
N LYS A 276 1.84 -2.88 30.73
CA LYS A 276 1.75 -3.83 31.84
C LYS A 276 1.47 -5.26 31.38
N ASN A 277 0.65 -5.41 30.35
CA ASN A 277 0.24 -6.72 29.83
C ASN A 277 1.12 -7.19 28.64
N ASN A 278 2.20 -6.47 28.32
CA ASN A 278 3.09 -6.75 27.19
C ASN A 278 2.34 -6.95 25.86
N LYS A 279 1.34 -6.07 25.58
CA LYS A 279 0.47 -6.12 24.42
C LYS A 279 1.04 -5.25 23.29
N PHE A 280 2.02 -5.79 22.58
CA PHE A 280 2.70 -5.15 21.46
C PHE A 280 2.56 -6.01 20.21
N ILE A 281 2.01 -5.42 19.13
CA ILE A 281 1.90 -6.03 17.80
C ILE A 281 2.93 -5.35 16.91
N ARG A 282 3.91 -6.11 16.43
CA ARG A 282 4.93 -5.59 15.50
C ARG A 282 4.39 -5.62 14.08
N VAL A 283 4.61 -4.57 13.33
CA VAL A 283 4.17 -4.46 11.94
C VAL A 283 5.26 -3.85 11.06
N LYS A 284 5.31 -4.26 9.81
CA LYS A 284 6.06 -3.56 8.79
C LYS A 284 5.23 -2.42 8.21
N LEU A 285 5.88 -1.35 7.71
CA LEU A 285 5.16 -0.21 7.14
C LEU A 285 4.25 -0.65 5.98
N ALA A 286 4.74 -1.52 5.09
CA ALA A 286 3.96 -2.00 3.94
C ALA A 286 2.79 -2.94 4.32
N GLU A 287 2.69 -3.40 5.55
CA GLU A 287 1.52 -4.14 6.05
C GLU A 287 0.35 -3.21 6.36
N ILE A 288 0.65 -1.99 6.80
CA ILE A 288 -0.34 -0.99 7.23
C ILE A 288 -0.62 0.09 6.17
N CYS A 289 0.29 0.31 5.22
CA CYS A 289 0.04 1.12 4.03
C CYS A 289 -0.77 0.32 3.00
N PRO A 290 -1.52 0.98 2.07
CA PRO A 290 -2.26 0.27 1.03
C PRO A 290 -1.35 -0.66 0.23
N GLY A 291 -1.78 -1.92 0.01
CA GLY A 291 -0.98 -2.86 -0.76
C GLY A 291 -1.42 -4.31 -0.64
N ILE A 292 -0.64 -5.21 -1.23
CA ILE A 292 -0.98 -6.64 -1.30
C ILE A 292 -0.83 -7.39 0.04
N ARG A 293 -0.26 -6.76 1.07
CA ARG A 293 -0.01 -7.37 2.38
C ARG A 293 -1.16 -7.16 3.37
N ASN A 294 -2.14 -6.31 3.04
CA ASN A 294 -3.13 -5.84 4.00
C ASN A 294 -4.05 -6.94 4.52
N VAL A 295 -4.48 -7.86 3.65
CA VAL A 295 -5.36 -8.97 4.08
C VAL A 295 -4.60 -9.94 4.99
N ASP A 296 -3.33 -10.21 4.72
CA ASP A 296 -2.47 -11.03 5.60
C ASP A 296 -2.24 -10.34 6.94
N PHE A 297 -2.05 -9.02 6.92
CA PHE A 297 -1.84 -8.23 8.13
C PHE A 297 -3.05 -8.26 9.07
N PHE A 298 -4.24 -7.91 8.58
CA PHE A 298 -5.39 -7.86 9.49
C PHE A 298 -5.85 -9.26 9.92
N GLU A 299 -5.62 -10.29 9.12
CA GLU A 299 -5.79 -11.69 9.54
C GLU A 299 -4.87 -12.04 10.71
N ARG A 300 -3.60 -11.63 10.62
CA ARG A 300 -2.62 -11.82 11.71
C ARG A 300 -3.03 -11.05 12.97
N VAL A 301 -3.45 -9.80 12.84
CA VAL A 301 -3.95 -9.00 13.98
C VAL A 301 -5.14 -9.69 14.64
N ALA A 302 -6.11 -10.17 13.87
CA ALA A 302 -7.26 -10.90 14.42
C ALA A 302 -6.82 -12.15 15.21
N LYS A 303 -5.86 -12.91 14.67
CA LYS A 303 -5.31 -14.10 15.35
C LYS A 303 -4.58 -13.73 16.64
N GLU A 304 -3.76 -12.70 16.64
CA GLU A 304 -2.98 -12.26 17.80
C GLU A 304 -3.89 -11.72 18.92
N VAL A 305 -4.86 -10.88 18.58
CA VAL A 305 -5.77 -10.24 19.54
C VAL A 305 -6.75 -11.25 20.14
N TYR A 306 -7.38 -12.05 19.29
CA TYR A 306 -8.51 -12.89 19.69
C TYR A 306 -8.15 -14.36 19.91
N LYS A 307 -6.88 -14.74 19.73
CA LYS A 307 -6.40 -16.13 19.87
C LYS A 307 -7.19 -17.09 18.99
N ILE A 308 -7.52 -16.67 17.76
CA ILE A 308 -8.24 -17.50 16.79
C ILE A 308 -7.21 -18.45 16.16
N HIS A 309 -7.50 -19.75 16.25
CA HIS A 309 -6.74 -20.79 15.56
C HIS A 309 -7.36 -21.00 14.18
N GLY A 310 -6.57 -20.90 13.12
CA GLY A 310 -7.01 -21.09 11.74
C GLY A 310 -7.24 -22.55 11.38
#